data_f488f328c2991da6339cd2897c414f1b
#
_entry.id   f488f328c2991da6339cd2897c414f1b
#
_cell.length_a   1.000
_cell.length_b   1.000
_cell.length_c   1.000
_cell.angle_alpha   90.00
_cell.angle_beta   90.00
_cell.angle_gamma   90.00
#
_symmetry.space_group_name_H-M   'P 1'
#
loop_
_entity.id
_entity.type
_entity.pdbx_description
1 polymer ?
#
loop_
_entity_poly.entity_id
_entity_poly.type
_entity_poly.pdbx_seq_one_letter_code
_entity_poly.pdbx_strand_id
1 'polypeptide(L)'
;MLEINFVKIVKFVFTTSVFKIMNKKFSKEAYDEMIGKLFERFPSFQKTGASAYKPGIANMEFFDQLAGHPHRNYKIIHIAGTNGKGSVSNMLTSVLAAQGMRVGLYTSPHILDFRERMRVVADDGSFSLVSKEYVWSFIHQWQDTFDHLDMSFFEITTSMALCWFAEQNVDIVVLETGLGGRLDSTNIVTPVLSIITNIGLDHCDMLGETLPEIAFEKAGIIKPKVPVVIGESHPETDAVFERKVLYTNLPEPSFMGSRTAIMSLLEFADKMEPSLWKWHPRLLENMDLQGEYQSKNLRTVLAALDVLGEITDHTSVEDALIHTAARTGFRGRWEKLSDDPYTICDIGHNEHGLKYNFAQLERLKAEGKCTDLIIVYGSVADKDVDSVLHLLPAEATYIFTQAQSRRALAAEKIHDRYMAFCAGSGRSSDNVHYAGTVIDAVMKANKIAASIKKADPCARPLVYIGGSTYVVSEAVAL
;
A
#
# COMPACT_ATOMS: atom_id res chain seq x y z
N MET A 1 10.82 -12.61 39.92
CA MET A 1 10.67 -11.13 40.07
C MET A 1 10.01 -10.47 38.84
N LEU A 2 10.27 -10.93 37.62
CA LEU A 2 9.63 -10.41 36.40
C LEU A 2 8.12 -10.74 36.31
N GLU A 3 7.69 -11.95 36.67
CA GLU A 3 6.26 -12.33 36.67
C GLU A 3 5.38 -11.54 37.64
N ILE A 4 5.91 -11.16 38.82
CA ILE A 4 5.13 -10.42 39.84
C ILE A 4 4.92 -8.98 39.38
N ASN A 5 5.84 -8.38 38.63
CA ASN A 5 5.67 -7.05 38.05
C ASN A 5 4.65 -7.07 36.90
N PHE A 6 4.65 -8.11 36.07
CA PHE A 6 3.72 -8.28 34.97
C PHE A 6 2.24 -8.29 35.42
N VAL A 7 1.92 -9.13 36.42
CA VAL A 7 0.54 -9.21 36.99
C VAL A 7 0.10 -7.88 37.61
N LYS A 8 1.03 -7.13 38.24
CA LYS A 8 0.73 -5.79 38.79
C LYS A 8 0.51 -4.75 37.72
N ILE A 9 1.31 -4.77 36.61
CA ILE A 9 1.14 -3.86 35.50
C ILE A 9 -0.18 -4.17 34.77
N VAL A 10 -0.50 -5.43 34.52
CA VAL A 10 -1.76 -5.85 33.91
C VAL A 10 -2.96 -5.40 34.77
N LYS A 11 -2.94 -5.63 36.07
CA LYS A 11 -4.00 -5.15 37.00
C LYS A 11 -4.10 -3.62 37.02
N PHE A 12 -2.98 -2.91 37.03
CA PHE A 12 -2.97 -1.44 37.05
C PHE A 12 -3.51 -0.85 35.75
N VAL A 13 -3.10 -1.38 34.57
CA VAL A 13 -3.58 -0.94 33.28
C VAL A 13 -5.08 -1.21 33.13
N PHE A 14 -5.57 -2.43 33.47
CA PHE A 14 -6.99 -2.75 33.34
C PHE A 14 -7.89 -1.98 34.31
N THR A 15 -7.48 -1.80 35.56
CA THR A 15 -8.32 -1.08 36.55
C THR A 15 -8.36 0.43 36.32
N THR A 16 -7.26 1.04 35.89
CA THR A 16 -7.20 2.51 35.69
C THR A 16 -7.86 2.92 34.36
N SER A 17 -7.68 2.14 33.30
CA SER A 17 -8.23 2.43 31.97
C SER A 17 -9.74 2.29 31.93
N VAL A 18 -10.32 1.25 32.56
CA VAL A 18 -11.79 1.07 32.61
C VAL A 18 -12.48 2.22 33.28
N PHE A 19 -11.92 2.75 34.39
CA PHE A 19 -12.47 3.91 35.12
C PHE A 19 -12.39 5.23 34.34
N LYS A 20 -11.33 5.44 33.52
CA LYS A 20 -11.18 6.66 32.73
C LYS A 20 -12.14 6.70 31.50
N ILE A 21 -12.49 5.52 30.91
CA ILE A 21 -13.40 5.43 29.79
C ILE A 21 -14.84 5.78 30.17
N MET A 22 -15.28 5.43 31.39
CA MET A 22 -16.66 5.65 31.83
C MET A 22 -17.09 7.13 31.89
N ASN A 23 -16.17 8.09 31.83
CA ASN A 23 -16.44 9.53 31.92
C ASN A 23 -16.32 10.30 30.58
N LYS A 24 -15.83 9.69 29.48
CA LYS A 24 -15.73 10.33 28.16
C LYS A 24 -16.78 9.74 27.22
N LYS A 25 -17.68 10.58 26.71
CA LYS A 25 -18.67 10.15 25.71
C LYS A 25 -18.07 10.31 24.31
N PHE A 26 -18.27 9.31 23.46
CA PHE A 26 -17.99 9.40 22.04
C PHE A 26 -18.87 10.47 21.41
N SER A 27 -18.28 11.30 20.56
CA SER A 27 -18.94 12.13 19.58
C SER A 27 -18.05 12.24 18.33
N LYS A 28 -18.63 12.68 17.21
CA LYS A 28 -17.87 12.89 15.98
C LYS A 28 -16.76 13.92 16.18
N GLU A 29 -17.07 15.00 16.89
CA GLU A 29 -16.13 16.08 17.20
C GLU A 29 -14.98 15.58 18.09
N ALA A 30 -15.30 14.76 19.11
CA ALA A 30 -14.30 14.16 19.99
C ALA A 30 -13.38 13.19 19.24
N TYR A 31 -13.91 12.46 18.26
CA TYR A 31 -13.12 11.62 17.38
C TYR A 31 -12.18 12.45 16.48
N ASP A 32 -12.71 13.48 15.80
CA ASP A 32 -11.94 14.32 14.89
C ASP A 32 -10.82 15.06 15.65
N GLU A 33 -11.08 15.54 16.87
CA GLU A 33 -10.06 16.13 17.75
C GLU A 33 -9.00 15.10 18.16
N MET A 34 -9.42 13.89 18.55
CA MET A 34 -8.49 12.82 18.96
C MET A 34 -7.61 12.38 17.79
N ILE A 35 -8.16 12.21 16.59
CA ILE A 35 -7.38 11.86 15.37
C ILE A 35 -6.37 12.95 15.06
N GLY A 36 -6.75 14.23 15.16
CA GLY A 36 -5.82 15.35 15.02
C GLY A 36 -4.63 15.24 15.98
N LYS A 37 -4.92 15.03 17.27
CA LYS A 37 -3.91 14.86 18.32
C LYS A 37 -3.06 13.60 18.14
N LEU A 38 -3.65 12.49 17.67
CA LEU A 38 -2.92 11.25 17.36
C LEU A 38 -1.85 11.51 16.31
N PHE A 39 -2.21 12.21 15.23
CA PHE A 39 -1.26 12.57 14.17
C PHE A 39 -0.23 13.62 14.60
N GLU A 40 -0.53 14.47 15.57
CA GLU A 40 0.40 15.46 16.10
C GLU A 40 1.40 14.82 17.07
N ARG A 41 0.90 13.98 17.98
CA ARG A 41 1.65 13.38 19.06
C ARG A 41 2.54 12.21 18.59
N PHE A 42 2.02 11.38 17.69
CA PHE A 42 2.72 10.23 17.14
C PHE A 42 3.09 10.51 15.69
N PRO A 43 4.32 10.95 15.38
CA PRO A 43 4.74 11.24 14.03
C PRO A 43 4.49 10.04 13.12
N SER A 44 3.70 10.23 12.08
CA SER A 44 3.49 9.19 11.07
C SER A 44 4.49 9.38 9.94
N PHE A 45 4.90 8.28 9.31
CA PHE A 45 5.76 8.35 8.12
C PHE A 45 5.17 9.27 7.05
N GLN A 46 3.84 9.30 6.90
CA GLN A 46 3.15 10.24 6.03
C GLN A 46 3.44 11.71 6.38
N LYS A 47 3.58 12.10 7.65
CA LYS A 47 3.77 13.50 8.04
C LYS A 47 5.24 13.92 8.15
N THR A 48 6.12 13.04 8.61
CA THR A 48 7.50 13.38 8.99
C THR A 48 8.57 12.57 8.28
N GLY A 49 8.19 11.62 7.40
CA GLY A 49 9.15 10.81 6.65
C GLY A 49 9.95 9.85 7.54
N ALA A 50 11.22 9.67 7.22
CA ALA A 50 12.11 8.70 7.86
C ALA A 50 12.24 8.90 9.38
N SER A 51 12.09 10.13 9.90
CA SER A 51 12.19 10.42 11.33
C SER A 51 11.08 9.77 12.19
N ALA A 52 9.97 9.34 11.58
CA ALA A 52 8.90 8.61 12.26
C ALA A 52 9.15 7.09 12.33
N TYR A 53 10.16 6.59 11.64
CA TYR A 53 10.44 5.17 11.62
C TYR A 53 11.13 4.73 12.90
N LYS A 54 10.52 3.80 13.62
CA LYS A 54 11.10 3.14 14.78
C LYS A 54 11.32 1.66 14.40
N PRO A 55 12.54 1.24 14.08
CA PRO A 55 12.81 -0.15 13.72
C PRO A 55 12.74 -1.05 14.95
N GLY A 56 12.05 -2.18 14.83
CA GLY A 56 11.94 -3.17 15.88
C GLY A 56 10.51 -3.64 16.10
N ILE A 57 10.37 -4.82 16.69
CA ILE A 57 9.07 -5.45 16.94
C ILE A 57 8.79 -5.64 18.45
N ALA A 58 9.73 -5.26 19.32
CA ALA A 58 9.62 -5.51 20.76
C ALA A 58 8.38 -4.86 21.41
N ASN A 59 8.05 -3.63 21.03
CA ASN A 59 6.83 -2.97 21.50
C ASN A 59 5.58 -3.73 21.08
N MET A 60 5.58 -4.20 19.82
CA MET A 60 4.46 -4.97 19.26
C MET A 60 4.30 -6.32 19.95
N GLU A 61 5.41 -7.04 20.21
CA GLU A 61 5.38 -8.31 20.94
C GLU A 61 4.87 -8.11 22.37
N PHE A 62 5.30 -7.06 23.05
CA PHE A 62 4.83 -6.73 24.39
C PHE A 62 3.35 -6.35 24.40
N PHE A 63 2.91 -5.49 23.47
CA PHE A 63 1.50 -5.11 23.34
C PHE A 63 0.63 -6.34 23.04
N ASP A 64 1.05 -7.18 22.10
CA ASP A 64 0.35 -8.40 21.72
C ASP A 64 0.14 -9.35 22.89
N GLN A 65 1.15 -9.49 23.74
CA GLN A 65 1.02 -10.25 25.00
C GLN A 65 0.00 -9.63 25.96
N LEU A 66 0.00 -8.30 26.12
CA LEU A 66 -1.00 -7.61 26.95
C LEU A 66 -2.41 -7.74 26.41
N ALA A 67 -2.57 -7.72 25.08
CA ALA A 67 -3.85 -7.85 24.39
C ALA A 67 -4.34 -9.30 24.29
N GLY A 68 -3.57 -10.28 24.74
CA GLY A 68 -3.94 -11.69 24.73
C GLY A 68 -3.78 -12.36 23.37
N HIS A 69 -2.82 -11.92 22.55
CA HIS A 69 -2.47 -12.49 21.25
C HIS A 69 -3.62 -12.49 20.22
N PRO A 70 -4.26 -11.37 19.94
CA PRO A 70 -5.43 -11.30 19.09
C PRO A 70 -5.20 -11.88 17.67
N HIS A 71 -3.99 -11.72 17.11
CA HIS A 71 -3.61 -12.24 15.80
C HIS A 71 -3.63 -13.78 15.67
N ARG A 72 -3.76 -14.52 16.78
CA ARG A 72 -3.85 -15.99 16.78
C ARG A 72 -5.26 -16.51 16.57
N ASN A 73 -6.27 -15.64 16.52
CA ASN A 73 -7.67 -16.03 16.38
C ASN A 73 -8.10 -16.23 14.92
N TYR A 74 -7.25 -15.93 13.94
CA TYR A 74 -7.55 -16.01 12.51
C TYR A 74 -6.30 -16.37 11.69
N LYS A 75 -6.51 -16.84 10.47
CA LYS A 75 -5.41 -17.05 9.50
C LYS A 75 -4.88 -15.71 9.01
N ILE A 76 -3.63 -15.67 8.54
CA ILE A 76 -3.02 -14.42 8.02
C ILE A 76 -2.27 -14.72 6.74
N ILE A 77 -2.46 -13.86 5.71
CA ILE A 77 -1.57 -13.73 4.56
C ILE A 77 -0.76 -12.46 4.77
N HIS A 78 0.57 -12.57 4.80
CA HIS A 78 1.45 -11.44 5.08
C HIS A 78 2.14 -10.97 3.82
N ILE A 79 2.01 -9.67 3.48
CA ILE A 79 2.42 -9.12 2.18
C ILE A 79 3.45 -8.02 2.36
N ALA A 80 4.65 -8.21 1.78
CA ALA A 80 5.70 -7.21 1.64
C ALA A 80 5.97 -6.92 0.16
N GLY A 81 6.80 -5.91 -0.12
CA GLY A 81 7.22 -5.53 -1.46
C GLY A 81 7.52 -4.04 -1.57
N THR A 82 8.10 -3.61 -2.66
CA THR A 82 8.28 -2.19 -2.95
C THR A 82 6.98 -1.61 -3.48
N ASN A 83 6.51 -2.07 -4.62
CA ASN A 83 5.25 -1.68 -5.24
C ASN A 83 4.28 -2.87 -5.28
N GLY A 84 2.99 -2.61 -5.54
CA GLY A 84 2.00 -3.66 -5.74
C GLY A 84 1.35 -4.23 -4.48
N LYS A 85 1.92 -4.02 -3.28
CA LYS A 85 1.39 -4.56 -2.02
C LYS A 85 -0.12 -4.35 -1.87
N GLY A 86 -0.57 -3.09 -1.93
CA GLY A 86 -1.99 -2.75 -1.78
C GLY A 86 -2.87 -3.37 -2.87
N SER A 87 -2.41 -3.43 -4.14
CA SER A 87 -3.16 -4.08 -5.24
C SER A 87 -3.32 -5.57 -4.98
N VAL A 88 -2.23 -6.27 -4.66
CA VAL A 88 -2.23 -7.72 -4.35
C VAL A 88 -3.11 -7.98 -3.12
N SER A 89 -3.01 -7.15 -2.08
CA SER A 89 -3.83 -7.27 -0.87
C SER A 89 -5.33 -7.16 -1.17
N ASN A 90 -5.72 -6.17 -1.98
CA ASN A 90 -7.14 -5.95 -2.31
C ASN A 90 -7.67 -7.05 -3.24
N MET A 91 -6.92 -7.48 -4.26
CA MET A 91 -7.30 -8.58 -5.14
C MET A 91 -7.51 -9.88 -4.34
N LEU A 92 -6.57 -10.26 -3.48
CA LEU A 92 -6.69 -11.45 -2.64
C LEU A 92 -7.88 -11.34 -1.69
N THR A 93 -8.07 -10.19 -1.06
CA THR A 93 -9.23 -9.95 -0.18
C THR A 93 -10.55 -10.13 -0.92
N SER A 94 -10.67 -9.54 -2.11
CA SER A 94 -11.87 -9.66 -2.95
C SER A 94 -12.17 -11.11 -3.31
N VAL A 95 -11.14 -11.87 -3.72
CA VAL A 95 -11.29 -13.29 -4.09
C VAL A 95 -11.65 -14.15 -2.89
N LEU A 96 -10.93 -14.03 -1.78
CA LEU A 96 -11.19 -14.83 -0.59
C LEU A 96 -12.59 -14.57 -0.02
N ALA A 97 -13.04 -13.31 -0.05
CA ALA A 97 -14.40 -12.97 0.34
C ALA A 97 -15.43 -13.63 -0.59
N ALA A 98 -15.19 -13.60 -1.91
CA ALA A 98 -16.08 -14.28 -2.87
C ALA A 98 -16.09 -15.82 -2.75
N GLN A 99 -15.11 -16.41 -2.04
CA GLN A 99 -15.13 -17.82 -1.65
C GLN A 99 -15.88 -18.07 -0.33
N GLY A 100 -16.62 -17.10 0.19
CA GLY A 100 -17.44 -17.21 1.39
C GLY A 100 -16.72 -16.91 2.70
N MET A 101 -15.50 -16.37 2.66
CA MET A 101 -14.76 -16.00 3.87
C MET A 101 -15.10 -14.56 4.32
N ARG A 102 -15.10 -14.34 5.62
CA ARG A 102 -15.07 -12.99 6.19
C ARG A 102 -13.62 -12.54 6.30
N VAL A 103 -13.21 -11.59 5.45
CA VAL A 103 -11.81 -11.22 5.27
C VAL A 103 -11.49 -9.88 5.92
N GLY A 104 -10.51 -9.87 6.84
CA GLY A 104 -9.89 -8.64 7.32
C GLY A 104 -8.84 -8.15 6.34
N LEU A 105 -8.80 -6.84 6.08
CA LEU A 105 -7.82 -6.21 5.21
C LEU A 105 -7.12 -5.05 5.92
N TYR A 106 -5.79 -5.17 6.08
CA TYR A 106 -4.94 -4.10 6.61
C TYR A 106 -4.01 -3.58 5.53
N THR A 107 -4.13 -2.30 5.20
CA THR A 107 -3.34 -1.63 4.14
C THR A 107 -2.83 -0.27 4.58
N SER A 108 -1.77 0.23 3.94
CA SER A 108 -1.21 1.56 4.18
C SER A 108 -0.52 2.12 2.91
N PRO A 109 -0.48 3.46 2.78
CA PRO A 109 -1.21 4.46 3.53
C PRO A 109 -2.68 4.54 3.15
N HIS A 110 -3.49 5.30 3.89
CA HIS A 110 -4.86 5.69 3.48
C HIS A 110 -4.82 6.87 2.49
N ILE A 111 -5.90 7.03 1.73
CA ILE A 111 -6.07 8.13 0.76
C ILE A 111 -6.86 9.28 1.41
N LEU A 112 -8.08 9.05 1.87
CA LEU A 112 -8.98 10.08 2.41
C LEU A 112 -9.23 9.94 3.91
N ASP A 113 -9.48 8.73 4.39
CA ASP A 113 -9.91 8.46 5.76
C ASP A 113 -8.94 7.48 6.44
N PHE A 114 -8.50 7.82 7.64
CA PHE A 114 -7.65 6.93 8.47
C PHE A 114 -8.17 5.49 8.52
N ARG A 115 -9.50 5.32 8.56
CA ARG A 115 -10.17 4.03 8.69
C ARG A 115 -10.03 3.12 7.46
N GLU A 116 -9.61 3.66 6.31
CA GLU A 116 -9.29 2.87 5.11
C GLU A 116 -8.19 1.84 5.34
N ARG A 117 -7.39 2.03 6.41
CA ARG A 117 -6.33 1.09 6.79
C ARG A 117 -6.87 -0.24 7.31
N MET A 118 -8.11 -0.25 7.80
CA MET A 118 -8.73 -1.40 8.46
C MET A 118 -10.12 -1.63 7.89
N ARG A 119 -10.27 -2.69 7.11
CA ARG A 119 -11.53 -3.05 6.44
C ARG A 119 -11.87 -4.51 6.74
N VAL A 120 -13.17 -4.81 6.73
CA VAL A 120 -13.69 -6.18 6.67
C VAL A 120 -14.54 -6.28 5.42
N VAL A 121 -14.27 -7.29 4.59
CA VAL A 121 -15.00 -7.58 3.36
C VAL A 121 -15.78 -8.87 3.55
N ALA A 122 -17.06 -8.85 3.19
CA ALA A 122 -17.96 -9.98 3.28
C ALA A 122 -18.13 -10.68 1.91
N ASP A 123 -18.74 -11.86 1.92
CA ASP A 123 -18.99 -12.70 0.75
C ASP A 123 -19.84 -12.03 -0.33
N ASP A 124 -20.79 -11.18 0.07
CA ASP A 124 -21.62 -10.39 -0.84
C ASP A 124 -20.86 -9.23 -1.55
N GLY A 125 -19.56 -9.06 -1.23
CA GLY A 125 -18.73 -7.98 -1.76
C GLY A 125 -18.95 -6.64 -1.08
N SER A 126 -19.74 -6.59 -0.01
CA SER A 126 -19.78 -5.40 0.83
C SER A 126 -18.53 -5.28 1.70
N PHE A 127 -18.10 -4.05 1.97
CA PHE A 127 -17.02 -3.81 2.90
C PHE A 127 -17.43 -2.81 3.98
N SER A 128 -16.83 -2.96 5.15
CA SER A 128 -16.96 -2.02 6.26
C SER A 128 -15.61 -1.53 6.72
N LEU A 129 -15.52 -0.23 6.99
CA LEU A 129 -14.36 0.36 7.66
C LEU A 129 -14.52 0.17 9.17
N VAL A 130 -13.41 0.14 9.90
CA VAL A 130 -13.46 0.24 11.37
C VAL A 130 -14.26 1.47 11.77
N SER A 131 -15.14 1.35 12.78
CA SER A 131 -16.00 2.48 13.17
C SER A 131 -15.19 3.57 13.87
N LYS A 132 -15.63 4.84 13.74
CA LYS A 132 -15.02 5.96 14.47
C LYS A 132 -15.08 5.75 15.99
N GLU A 133 -16.15 5.14 16.47
CA GLU A 133 -16.33 4.82 17.89
C GLU A 133 -15.32 3.78 18.38
N TYR A 134 -15.06 2.72 17.58
CA TYR A 134 -14.04 1.74 17.91
C TYR A 134 -12.66 2.37 18.01
N VAL A 135 -12.26 3.15 16.99
CA VAL A 135 -10.97 3.84 16.97
C VAL A 135 -10.82 4.73 18.21
N TRP A 136 -11.86 5.52 18.50
CA TRP A 136 -11.87 6.41 19.67
C TRP A 136 -11.74 5.63 20.98
N SER A 137 -12.51 4.55 21.16
CA SER A 137 -12.50 3.72 22.35
C SER A 137 -11.15 3.01 22.52
N PHE A 138 -10.60 2.44 21.45
CA PHE A 138 -9.31 1.75 21.47
C PHE A 138 -8.17 2.67 21.88
N ILE A 139 -8.07 3.87 21.30
CA ILE A 139 -7.04 4.83 21.65
C ILE A 139 -7.15 5.23 23.14
N HIS A 140 -8.34 5.50 23.64
CA HIS A 140 -8.53 5.86 25.05
C HIS A 140 -8.23 4.70 26.02
N GLN A 141 -8.57 3.47 25.61
CA GLN A 141 -8.31 2.28 26.42
C GLN A 141 -6.81 2.03 26.59
N TRP A 142 -6.03 2.18 25.52
CA TRP A 142 -4.63 1.78 25.49
C TRP A 142 -3.65 2.96 25.59
N GLN A 143 -4.13 4.21 25.73
CA GLN A 143 -3.30 5.41 25.71
C GLN A 143 -2.12 5.34 26.69
N ASP A 144 -2.37 4.95 27.94
CA ASP A 144 -1.31 4.87 28.96
C ASP A 144 -0.25 3.80 28.59
N THR A 145 -0.66 2.73 27.90
CA THR A 145 0.27 1.70 27.38
C THR A 145 1.09 2.23 26.21
N PHE A 146 0.46 2.94 25.27
CA PHE A 146 1.15 3.56 24.15
C PHE A 146 2.20 4.56 24.60
N ASP A 147 1.89 5.34 25.62
CA ASP A 147 2.81 6.31 26.21
C ASP A 147 3.96 5.65 26.92
N HIS A 148 3.69 4.59 27.69
CA HIS A 148 4.72 3.88 28.46
C HIS A 148 5.71 3.14 27.55
N LEU A 149 5.23 2.57 26.43
CA LEU A 149 6.04 1.87 25.44
C LEU A 149 6.65 2.81 24.40
N ASP A 150 6.32 4.10 24.43
CA ASP A 150 6.70 5.07 23.40
C ASP A 150 6.38 4.55 21.99
N MET A 151 5.16 4.01 21.78
CA MET A 151 4.76 3.39 20.51
C MET A 151 4.67 4.42 19.39
N SER A 152 5.10 4.04 18.22
CA SER A 152 4.94 4.82 16.99
C SER A 152 3.48 4.78 16.49
N PHE A 153 3.13 5.73 15.62
CA PHE A 153 1.82 5.75 14.97
C PHE A 153 1.50 4.42 14.25
N PHE A 154 2.49 3.81 13.60
CA PHE A 154 2.29 2.59 12.87
C PHE A 154 2.10 1.38 13.80
N GLU A 155 2.84 1.30 14.90
CA GLU A 155 2.64 0.30 15.95
C GLU A 155 1.23 0.40 16.55
N ILE A 156 0.75 1.61 16.87
CA ILE A 156 -0.60 1.84 17.41
C ILE A 156 -1.67 1.38 16.41
N THR A 157 -1.53 1.74 15.13
CA THR A 157 -2.51 1.37 14.11
C THR A 157 -2.51 -0.11 13.79
N THR A 158 -1.34 -0.76 13.80
CA THR A 158 -1.21 -2.21 13.65
C THR A 158 -1.83 -2.94 14.83
N SER A 159 -1.55 -2.51 16.07
CA SER A 159 -2.15 -3.07 17.28
C SER A 159 -3.69 -2.99 17.25
N MET A 160 -4.21 -1.83 16.85
CA MET A 160 -5.65 -1.61 16.69
C MET A 160 -6.27 -2.56 15.67
N ALA A 161 -5.61 -2.73 14.51
CA ALA A 161 -6.08 -3.60 13.45
C ALA A 161 -6.16 -5.06 13.92
N LEU A 162 -5.10 -5.57 14.55
CA LEU A 162 -5.05 -6.96 15.02
C LEU A 162 -6.14 -7.26 16.05
N CYS A 163 -6.39 -6.33 16.99
CA CYS A 163 -7.47 -6.45 17.97
C CYS A 163 -8.85 -6.39 17.30
N TRP A 164 -9.06 -5.42 16.41
CA TRP A 164 -10.34 -5.25 15.76
C TRP A 164 -10.74 -6.45 14.91
N PHE A 165 -9.82 -7.03 14.15
CA PHE A 165 -10.09 -8.21 13.35
C PHE A 165 -10.50 -9.41 14.22
N ALA A 166 -9.89 -9.60 15.39
CA ALA A 166 -10.29 -10.64 16.33
C ALA A 166 -11.73 -10.43 16.83
N GLU A 167 -12.10 -9.20 17.17
CA GLU A 167 -13.46 -8.85 17.59
C GLU A 167 -14.48 -8.99 16.46
N GLN A 168 -14.06 -8.80 15.20
CA GLN A 168 -14.91 -9.00 14.03
C GLN A 168 -15.09 -10.47 13.63
N ASN A 169 -14.41 -11.41 14.30
CA ASN A 169 -14.44 -12.84 14.01
C ASN A 169 -14.16 -13.13 12.51
N VAL A 170 -13.11 -12.51 11.97
CA VAL A 170 -12.70 -12.76 10.59
C VAL A 170 -12.06 -14.15 10.46
N ASP A 171 -12.25 -14.81 9.31
CA ASP A 171 -11.65 -16.11 9.02
C ASP A 171 -10.17 -15.96 8.68
N ILE A 172 -9.85 -14.93 7.93
CA ILE A 172 -8.50 -14.64 7.43
C ILE A 172 -8.25 -13.15 7.34
N VAL A 173 -7.01 -12.73 7.57
CA VAL A 173 -6.55 -11.34 7.40
C VAL A 173 -5.50 -11.28 6.30
N VAL A 174 -5.68 -10.38 5.36
CA VAL A 174 -4.65 -9.96 4.41
C VAL A 174 -3.93 -8.75 5.02
N LEU A 175 -2.68 -8.94 5.42
CA LEU A 175 -1.90 -8.02 6.24
C LEU A 175 -0.74 -7.44 5.41
N GLU A 176 -0.83 -6.17 5.02
CA GLU A 176 0.23 -5.45 4.32
C GLU A 176 1.27 -4.90 5.30
N THR A 177 2.58 -5.07 5.03
CA THR A 177 3.65 -4.40 5.76
C THR A 177 3.64 -2.88 5.50
N GLY A 178 4.00 -2.09 6.50
CA GLY A 178 4.19 -0.65 6.31
C GLY A 178 5.47 -0.33 5.56
N LEU A 179 6.60 -0.86 6.03
CA LEU A 179 7.93 -0.61 5.49
C LEU A 179 8.87 -1.80 5.71
N GLY A 180 9.55 -2.23 4.64
CA GLY A 180 10.48 -3.35 4.73
C GLY A 180 9.76 -4.68 4.95
N GLY A 181 10.00 -5.31 6.08
CA GLY A 181 9.40 -6.57 6.52
C GLY A 181 10.00 -7.06 7.84
N ARG A 182 11.31 -7.21 7.92
CA ARG A 182 12.02 -7.81 9.08
C ARG A 182 11.72 -7.10 10.41
N LEU A 183 11.74 -5.79 10.40
CA LEU A 183 11.51 -4.92 11.57
C LEU A 183 10.18 -4.17 11.50
N ASP A 184 9.27 -4.59 10.59
CA ASP A 184 7.96 -3.99 10.46
C ASP A 184 7.06 -4.41 11.62
N SER A 185 6.22 -3.50 12.10
CA SER A 185 5.30 -3.73 13.22
C SER A 185 4.33 -4.89 12.98
N THR A 186 4.06 -5.23 11.72
CA THR A 186 3.21 -6.38 11.37
C THR A 186 3.92 -7.73 11.53
N ASN A 187 5.26 -7.75 11.67
CA ASN A 187 6.05 -8.99 11.58
C ASN A 187 6.08 -9.85 12.86
N ILE A 188 5.19 -9.60 13.80
CA ILE A 188 4.97 -10.44 14.99
C ILE A 188 4.14 -11.69 14.68
N VAL A 189 3.59 -11.79 13.49
CA VAL A 189 2.65 -12.85 13.08
C VAL A 189 3.37 -14.06 12.48
N THR A 190 2.69 -15.22 12.51
CA THR A 190 3.04 -16.42 11.73
C THR A 190 1.94 -16.65 10.69
N PRO A 191 2.15 -16.26 9.42
CA PRO A 191 1.13 -16.35 8.40
C PRO A 191 0.96 -17.78 7.86
N VAL A 192 -0.14 -18.02 7.13
CA VAL A 192 -0.33 -19.24 6.32
C VAL A 192 0.34 -19.12 4.97
N LEU A 193 0.61 -17.89 4.51
CA LEU A 193 1.32 -17.58 3.27
C LEU A 193 2.04 -16.23 3.41
N SER A 194 3.30 -16.16 3.01
CA SER A 194 4.04 -14.90 2.84
C SER A 194 4.11 -14.54 1.35
N ILE A 195 3.94 -13.25 1.02
CA ILE A 195 4.03 -12.77 -0.37
C ILE A 195 5.00 -11.58 -0.41
N ILE A 196 5.93 -11.59 -1.36
CA ILE A 196 6.80 -10.44 -1.66
C ILE A 196 6.54 -10.04 -3.10
N THR A 197 5.86 -8.91 -3.32
CA THR A 197 5.36 -8.53 -4.64
C THR A 197 6.47 -8.23 -5.64
N ASN A 198 7.40 -7.37 -5.26
CA ASN A 198 8.61 -7.07 -6.04
C ASN A 198 9.66 -6.34 -5.18
N ILE A 199 10.85 -6.19 -5.75
CA ILE A 199 11.95 -5.39 -5.18
C ILE A 199 12.29 -4.26 -6.14
N GLY A 200 12.41 -3.06 -5.60
CA GLY A 200 12.85 -1.87 -6.31
C GLY A 200 13.49 -0.89 -5.33
N LEU A 201 14.27 0.05 -5.85
CA LEU A 201 14.88 1.10 -5.05
C LEU A 201 13.79 2.05 -4.52
N ASP A 202 13.57 2.01 -3.23
CA ASP A 202 12.72 2.92 -2.48
C ASP A 202 13.07 2.85 -1.01
N HIS A 203 12.94 3.96 -0.28
CA HIS A 203 13.32 4.05 1.13
C HIS A 203 14.76 3.62 1.42
N CYS A 204 15.70 3.98 0.53
CA CYS A 204 17.08 3.53 0.58
C CYS A 204 17.77 3.91 1.90
N ASP A 205 17.45 5.07 2.48
CA ASP A 205 17.97 5.53 3.79
C ASP A 205 17.68 4.54 4.95
N MET A 206 16.67 3.66 4.79
CA MET A 206 16.22 2.76 5.85
C MET A 206 16.37 1.29 5.52
N LEU A 207 16.26 0.93 4.24
CA LEU A 207 16.23 -0.46 3.79
C LEU A 207 17.52 -0.92 3.10
N GLY A 208 18.45 0.02 2.82
CA GLY A 208 19.67 -0.23 2.10
C GLY A 208 19.68 0.36 0.68
N GLU A 209 20.87 0.53 0.13
CA GLU A 209 21.11 1.22 -1.14
C GLU A 209 21.06 0.29 -2.35
N THR A 210 20.99 -1.03 -2.11
CA THR A 210 21.01 -2.06 -3.16
C THR A 210 19.77 -2.93 -3.14
N LEU A 211 19.42 -3.53 -4.29
CA LEU A 211 18.29 -4.47 -4.38
C LEU A 211 18.43 -5.66 -3.44
N PRO A 212 19.63 -6.30 -3.26
CA PRO A 212 19.80 -7.38 -2.30
C PRO A 212 19.56 -6.97 -0.83
N GLU A 213 19.96 -5.77 -0.41
CA GLU A 213 19.70 -5.26 0.94
C GLU A 213 18.20 -5.05 1.18
N ILE A 214 17.51 -4.42 0.23
CA ILE A 214 16.05 -4.22 0.29
C ILE A 214 15.33 -5.58 0.29
N ALA A 215 15.79 -6.55 -0.53
CA ALA A 215 15.27 -7.90 -0.55
C ALA A 215 15.45 -8.61 0.80
N PHE A 216 16.60 -8.44 1.45
CA PHE A 216 16.87 -9.00 2.77
C PHE A 216 15.87 -8.48 3.83
N GLU A 217 15.62 -7.17 3.86
CA GLU A 217 14.65 -6.57 4.78
C GLU A 217 13.22 -7.10 4.53
N LYS A 218 12.80 -7.20 3.27
CA LYS A 218 11.48 -7.72 2.93
C LYS A 218 11.35 -9.22 3.17
N ALA A 219 12.41 -10.00 2.94
CA ALA A 219 12.47 -11.42 3.25
C ALA A 219 12.31 -11.74 4.75
N GLY A 220 12.37 -10.74 5.63
CA GLY A 220 12.10 -10.88 7.05
C GLY A 220 10.71 -11.42 7.40
N ILE A 221 9.73 -11.33 6.48
CA ILE A 221 8.38 -11.91 6.66
C ILE A 221 8.33 -13.42 6.39
N ILE A 222 9.37 -14.01 5.84
CA ILE A 222 9.46 -15.46 5.58
C ILE A 222 9.63 -16.18 6.91
N LYS A 223 8.71 -17.07 7.23
CA LYS A 223 8.64 -17.81 8.50
C LYS A 223 8.89 -19.32 8.30
N PRO A 224 9.32 -20.05 9.34
CA PRO A 224 9.53 -21.49 9.26
C PRO A 224 8.28 -22.25 8.80
N LYS A 225 8.45 -23.15 7.83
CA LYS A 225 7.39 -24.04 7.30
C LYS A 225 6.20 -23.30 6.66
N VAL A 226 6.34 -22.01 6.36
CA VAL A 226 5.32 -21.21 5.70
C VAL A 226 5.72 -21.05 4.23
N PRO A 227 4.82 -21.32 3.28
CA PRO A 227 5.09 -21.09 1.87
C PRO A 227 5.26 -19.58 1.60
N VAL A 228 6.07 -19.27 0.59
CA VAL A 228 6.31 -17.91 0.14
C VAL A 228 6.19 -17.81 -1.37
N VAL A 229 5.48 -16.77 -1.83
CA VAL A 229 5.36 -16.39 -3.24
C VAL A 229 6.12 -15.09 -3.47
N ILE A 230 7.06 -15.11 -4.41
CA ILE A 230 7.76 -13.93 -4.93
C ILE A 230 7.09 -13.53 -6.24
N GLY A 231 6.56 -12.32 -6.32
CA GLY A 231 5.81 -11.85 -7.48
C GLY A 231 6.67 -11.66 -8.74
N GLU A 232 7.84 -11.06 -8.57
CA GLU A 232 8.78 -10.81 -9.66
C GLU A 232 10.17 -11.33 -9.30
N SER A 233 10.74 -12.23 -10.12
CA SER A 233 12.12 -12.69 -9.99
C SER A 233 13.10 -11.63 -10.50
N HIS A 234 14.28 -11.58 -9.89
CA HIS A 234 15.37 -10.72 -10.34
C HIS A 234 16.72 -11.35 -10.02
N PRO A 235 17.70 -11.34 -10.95
CA PRO A 235 18.99 -12.01 -10.76
C PRO A 235 19.73 -11.62 -9.49
N GLU A 236 19.59 -10.36 -9.04
CA GLU A 236 20.25 -9.86 -7.83
C GLU A 236 19.51 -10.25 -6.54
N THR A 237 18.22 -10.57 -6.56
CA THR A 237 17.41 -10.78 -5.37
C THR A 237 16.99 -12.23 -5.13
N ASP A 238 16.88 -13.05 -6.18
CA ASP A 238 16.40 -14.45 -6.08
C ASP A 238 17.21 -15.26 -5.07
N ALA A 239 18.54 -15.12 -5.12
CA ALA A 239 19.44 -15.82 -4.20
C ALA A 239 19.27 -15.37 -2.73
N VAL A 240 18.76 -14.16 -2.47
CA VAL A 240 18.44 -13.70 -1.10
C VAL A 240 17.24 -14.46 -0.56
N PHE A 241 16.18 -14.62 -1.36
CA PHE A 241 14.98 -15.37 -0.97
C PHE A 241 15.25 -16.85 -0.80
N GLU A 242 15.98 -17.47 -1.74
CA GLU A 242 16.40 -18.88 -1.65
C GLU A 242 17.18 -19.14 -0.37
N ARG A 243 18.16 -18.32 -0.08
CA ARG A 243 18.94 -18.43 1.17
C ARG A 243 18.05 -18.24 2.40
N LYS A 244 17.16 -17.26 2.39
CA LYS A 244 16.27 -17.00 3.54
C LYS A 244 15.37 -18.20 3.80
N VAL A 245 14.72 -18.76 2.78
CA VAL A 245 13.88 -19.96 2.91
C VAL A 245 14.72 -21.15 3.43
N LEU A 246 15.91 -21.34 2.87
CA LEU A 246 16.82 -22.41 3.30
C LEU A 246 17.17 -22.26 4.79
N TYR A 247 17.73 -21.12 5.20
CA TYR A 247 18.17 -20.93 6.58
C TYR A 247 17.05 -20.93 7.61
N THR A 248 15.89 -20.41 7.23
CA THR A 248 14.72 -20.39 8.13
C THR A 248 14.16 -21.80 8.40
N ASN A 249 14.35 -22.73 7.46
CA ASN A 249 13.79 -24.09 7.54
C ASN A 249 14.84 -25.17 7.80
N LEU A 250 16.13 -24.83 7.93
CA LEU A 250 17.14 -25.79 8.35
C LEU A 250 16.79 -26.27 9.76
N PRO A 251 16.74 -27.58 10.00
CA PRO A 251 16.73 -28.11 11.37
C PRO A 251 18.06 -27.77 12.05
N GLU A 252 18.08 -27.74 13.39
CA GLU A 252 19.31 -27.78 14.18
C GLU A 252 20.30 -28.80 13.60
N PRO A 253 21.62 -28.67 13.73
CA PRO A 253 22.68 -29.19 12.84
C PRO A 253 22.65 -30.70 12.50
N SER A 254 21.70 -31.46 12.95
CA SER A 254 21.62 -32.93 12.82
C SER A 254 20.78 -33.48 11.65
N PHE A 255 20.10 -32.65 10.85
CA PHE A 255 19.25 -33.15 9.75
C PHE A 255 19.32 -32.27 8.51
N MET A 256 20.04 -32.71 7.50
CA MET A 256 19.86 -32.24 6.12
C MET A 256 18.49 -32.73 5.62
N GLY A 257 17.42 -32.03 5.98
CA GLY A 257 16.14 -32.16 5.31
C GLY A 257 16.38 -31.96 3.81
N SER A 258 15.70 -32.73 2.96
CA SER A 258 15.90 -32.68 1.52
C SER A 258 15.81 -31.23 1.07
N ARG A 259 16.87 -30.70 0.45
CA ARG A 259 16.89 -29.34 -0.16
C ARG A 259 15.68 -29.13 -1.07
N THR A 260 15.22 -30.18 -1.71
CA THR A 260 14.02 -30.18 -2.56
C THR A 260 12.75 -29.86 -1.77
N ALA A 261 12.58 -30.43 -0.55
CA ALA A 261 11.40 -30.17 0.27
C ALA A 261 11.36 -28.73 0.81
N ILE A 262 12.53 -28.13 1.09
CA ILE A 262 12.66 -26.73 1.52
C ILE A 262 12.38 -25.78 0.36
N MET A 263 12.92 -26.07 -0.82
CA MET A 263 12.71 -25.26 -2.03
C MET A 263 11.27 -25.33 -2.54
N SER A 264 10.51 -26.37 -2.23
CA SER A 264 9.07 -26.44 -2.56
C SER A 264 8.20 -25.44 -1.79
N LEU A 265 8.74 -24.76 -0.78
CA LEU A 265 8.07 -23.66 -0.10
C LEU A 265 8.25 -22.31 -0.79
N LEU A 266 9.11 -22.21 -1.79
CA LEU A 266 9.40 -20.97 -2.52
C LEU A 266 8.93 -21.06 -3.95
N GLU A 267 8.03 -20.18 -4.33
CA GLU A 267 7.50 -20.06 -5.69
C GLU A 267 7.75 -18.65 -6.23
N PHE A 268 8.16 -18.57 -7.51
CA PHE A 268 8.28 -17.32 -8.24
C PHE A 268 7.10 -17.21 -9.21
N ALA A 269 6.20 -16.28 -8.97
CA ALA A 269 4.96 -16.13 -9.73
C ALA A 269 5.20 -15.90 -11.23
N ASP A 270 6.25 -15.19 -11.61
CA ASP A 270 6.61 -14.94 -13.01
C ASP A 270 7.26 -16.16 -13.70
N LYS A 271 7.66 -17.19 -12.93
CA LYS A 271 8.17 -18.49 -13.45
C LYS A 271 7.11 -19.60 -13.40
N MET A 272 5.94 -19.35 -12.78
CA MET A 272 4.82 -20.28 -12.74
C MET A 272 3.87 -20.05 -13.92
N GLU A 273 3.08 -21.07 -14.25
CA GLU A 273 1.81 -20.92 -14.97
C GLU A 273 0.66 -21.21 -14.01
N PRO A 274 0.13 -20.19 -13.29
CA PRO A 274 -0.98 -20.38 -12.38
C PRO A 274 -2.20 -21.01 -13.10
N SER A 275 -2.95 -21.83 -12.41
CA SER A 275 -4.07 -22.61 -12.98
C SER A 275 -5.11 -21.73 -13.69
N LEU A 276 -5.28 -20.48 -13.21
CA LEU A 276 -6.21 -19.50 -13.78
C LEU A 276 -5.55 -18.53 -14.77
N TRP A 277 -4.25 -18.69 -15.08
CA TRP A 277 -3.52 -17.78 -15.98
C TRP A 277 -4.08 -17.69 -17.39
N LYS A 278 -4.72 -18.74 -17.87
CA LYS A 278 -5.43 -18.74 -19.17
C LYS A 278 -6.50 -17.64 -19.29
N TRP A 279 -7.02 -17.11 -18.19
CA TRP A 279 -8.01 -16.05 -18.16
C TRP A 279 -7.41 -14.64 -18.09
N HIS A 280 -6.11 -14.53 -17.95
CA HIS A 280 -5.38 -13.28 -17.75
C HIS A 280 -5.73 -12.17 -18.75
N PRO A 281 -5.80 -12.39 -20.10
CA PRO A 281 -6.13 -11.30 -21.03
C PRO A 281 -7.53 -10.74 -20.74
N ARG A 282 -8.53 -11.62 -20.60
CA ARG A 282 -9.92 -11.23 -20.31
C ARG A 282 -10.06 -10.52 -18.96
N LEU A 283 -9.33 -10.98 -17.93
CA LEU A 283 -9.33 -10.33 -16.63
C LEU A 283 -8.79 -8.91 -16.74
N LEU A 284 -7.62 -8.71 -17.33
CA LEU A 284 -7.01 -7.38 -17.47
C LEU A 284 -7.85 -6.38 -18.25
N GLU A 285 -8.59 -6.84 -19.28
CA GLU A 285 -9.47 -5.98 -20.05
C GLU A 285 -10.69 -5.49 -19.26
N ASN A 286 -11.17 -6.29 -18.30
CA ASN A 286 -12.42 -6.05 -17.60
C ASN A 286 -12.26 -5.61 -16.14
N MET A 287 -11.05 -5.72 -15.55
CA MET A 287 -10.79 -5.30 -14.18
C MET A 287 -11.04 -3.80 -13.99
N ASP A 288 -11.58 -3.43 -12.84
CA ASP A 288 -11.69 -2.03 -12.41
C ASP A 288 -10.32 -1.40 -12.02
N LEU A 289 -9.29 -2.22 -11.90
CA LEU A 289 -7.88 -1.82 -11.73
C LEU A 289 -7.16 -1.80 -13.08
N GLN A 290 -7.14 -0.65 -13.75
CA GLN A 290 -6.75 -0.50 -15.16
C GLN A 290 -5.26 -0.18 -15.41
N GLY A 291 -4.43 -0.05 -14.38
CA GLY A 291 -2.97 0.15 -14.57
C GLY A 291 -2.30 -1.08 -15.18
N GLU A 292 -1.45 -0.92 -16.19
CA GLU A 292 -0.76 -2.06 -16.85
C GLU A 292 0.11 -2.89 -15.92
N TYR A 293 0.68 -2.27 -14.91
CA TYR A 293 1.41 -2.95 -13.85
C TYR A 293 0.55 -3.97 -13.07
N GLN A 294 -0.78 -3.90 -13.19
CA GLN A 294 -1.68 -4.86 -12.57
C GLN A 294 -1.56 -6.27 -13.18
N SER A 295 -1.05 -6.41 -14.39
CA SER A 295 -0.73 -7.72 -14.98
C SER A 295 0.22 -8.53 -14.08
N LYS A 296 1.25 -7.89 -13.55
CA LYS A 296 2.22 -8.51 -12.65
C LYS A 296 1.60 -8.81 -11.27
N ASN A 297 0.83 -7.85 -10.74
CA ASN A 297 0.11 -8.05 -9.48
C ASN A 297 -0.90 -9.19 -9.59
N LEU A 298 -1.66 -9.26 -10.68
CA LEU A 298 -2.60 -10.34 -10.97
C LEU A 298 -1.89 -11.71 -11.00
N ARG A 299 -0.73 -11.78 -11.68
CA ARG A 299 0.05 -13.02 -11.72
C ARG A 299 0.47 -13.47 -10.32
N THR A 300 0.91 -12.53 -9.49
CA THR A 300 1.26 -12.79 -8.08
C THR A 300 0.06 -13.32 -7.31
N VAL A 301 -1.12 -12.73 -7.51
CA VAL A 301 -2.37 -13.17 -6.87
C VAL A 301 -2.74 -14.57 -7.29
N LEU A 302 -2.74 -14.87 -8.60
CA LEU A 302 -3.10 -16.19 -9.11
C LEU A 302 -2.13 -17.28 -8.61
N ALA A 303 -0.83 -16.98 -8.56
CA ALA A 303 0.16 -17.88 -7.98
C ALA A 303 -0.08 -18.10 -6.47
N ALA A 304 -0.43 -17.04 -5.74
CA ALA A 304 -0.75 -17.14 -4.32
C ALA A 304 -2.01 -17.98 -4.06
N LEU A 305 -3.03 -17.87 -4.91
CA LEU A 305 -4.25 -18.68 -4.82
C LEU A 305 -3.98 -20.15 -5.07
N ASP A 306 -3.13 -20.48 -6.05
CA ASP A 306 -2.70 -21.86 -6.30
C ASP A 306 -1.94 -22.47 -5.10
N VAL A 307 -1.06 -21.69 -4.48
CA VAL A 307 -0.30 -22.13 -3.29
C VAL A 307 -1.21 -22.30 -2.08
N LEU A 308 -2.23 -21.45 -1.90
CA LEU A 308 -3.21 -21.58 -0.83
C LEU A 308 -4.11 -22.80 -0.99
N GLY A 309 -4.47 -23.15 -2.24
CA GLY A 309 -5.31 -24.33 -2.55
C GLY A 309 -6.75 -24.24 -2.03
N GLU A 310 -7.22 -23.06 -1.63
CA GLU A 310 -8.54 -22.85 -1.00
C GLU A 310 -9.61 -22.38 -2.02
N ILE A 311 -9.36 -22.49 -3.33
CA ILE A 311 -10.30 -22.06 -4.37
C ILE A 311 -11.26 -23.20 -4.72
N THR A 312 -12.55 -22.98 -4.49
CA THR A 312 -13.63 -23.94 -4.77
C THR A 312 -14.49 -23.55 -5.96
N ASP A 313 -14.64 -22.24 -6.22
CA ASP A 313 -15.43 -21.70 -7.32
C ASP A 313 -14.63 -20.71 -8.17
N HIS A 314 -14.29 -21.13 -9.39
CA HIS A 314 -13.52 -20.32 -10.34
C HIS A 314 -14.30 -19.14 -10.92
N THR A 315 -15.64 -19.23 -11.00
CA THR A 315 -16.48 -18.14 -11.56
C THR A 315 -16.49 -16.96 -10.63
N SER A 316 -16.59 -17.20 -9.34
CA SER A 316 -16.53 -16.13 -8.33
C SER A 316 -15.17 -15.48 -8.23
N VAL A 317 -14.07 -16.20 -8.54
CA VAL A 317 -12.71 -15.62 -8.65
C VAL A 317 -12.65 -14.58 -9.76
N GLU A 318 -13.20 -14.90 -10.95
CA GLU A 318 -13.20 -13.98 -12.09
C GLU A 318 -13.97 -12.71 -11.74
N ASP A 319 -15.20 -12.82 -11.24
CA ASP A 319 -16.03 -11.67 -10.84
C ASP A 319 -15.34 -10.82 -9.76
N ALA A 320 -14.77 -11.46 -8.74
CA ALA A 320 -14.08 -10.79 -7.66
C ALA A 320 -12.85 -9.98 -8.13
N LEU A 321 -12.09 -10.50 -9.09
CA LEU A 321 -10.94 -9.81 -9.67
C LEU A 321 -11.36 -8.64 -10.56
N ILE A 322 -12.43 -8.80 -11.33
CA ILE A 322 -13.00 -7.74 -12.19
C ILE A 322 -13.46 -6.55 -11.33
N HIS A 323 -14.06 -6.81 -10.18
CA HIS A 323 -14.66 -5.79 -9.31
C HIS A 323 -13.85 -5.54 -8.03
N THR A 324 -12.52 -5.71 -8.06
CA THR A 324 -11.66 -5.59 -6.86
C THR A 324 -11.83 -4.25 -6.15
N ALA A 325 -11.72 -3.12 -6.86
CA ALA A 325 -11.81 -1.80 -6.26
C ALA A 325 -13.23 -1.53 -5.70
N ALA A 326 -14.27 -1.93 -6.43
CA ALA A 326 -15.65 -1.79 -5.98
C ALA A 326 -15.94 -2.60 -4.70
N ARG A 327 -15.46 -3.85 -4.62
CA ARG A 327 -15.68 -4.76 -3.48
C ARG A 327 -14.85 -4.42 -2.24
N THR A 328 -13.73 -3.72 -2.41
CA THR A 328 -12.81 -3.42 -1.29
C THR A 328 -12.74 -1.94 -0.94
N GLY A 329 -13.28 -1.05 -1.78
CA GLY A 329 -13.14 0.39 -1.64
C GLY A 329 -11.71 0.87 -1.91
N PHE A 330 -10.94 0.15 -2.75
CA PHE A 330 -9.56 0.50 -3.07
C PHE A 330 -9.50 1.67 -4.05
N ARG A 331 -8.63 2.64 -3.80
CA ARG A 331 -8.54 3.88 -4.58
C ARG A 331 -7.11 4.23 -4.97
N GLY A 332 -6.97 5.18 -5.92
CA GLY A 332 -5.70 5.80 -6.30
C GLY A 332 -4.77 4.89 -7.11
N ARG A 333 -5.29 3.93 -7.87
CA ARG A 333 -4.52 3.03 -8.74
C ARG A 333 -5.06 3.04 -10.15
N TRP A 334 -4.52 3.93 -10.99
CA TRP A 334 -5.03 4.20 -12.33
C TRP A 334 -6.54 4.44 -12.31
N GLU A 335 -6.98 5.20 -11.31
CA GLU A 335 -8.38 5.43 -11.03
C GLU A 335 -8.94 6.53 -11.92
N LYS A 336 -10.05 6.24 -12.59
CA LYS A 336 -10.79 7.24 -13.37
C LYS A 336 -11.57 8.14 -12.44
N LEU A 337 -11.29 9.44 -12.49
CA LEU A 337 -11.97 10.47 -11.70
C LEU A 337 -13.09 11.17 -12.49
N SER A 338 -12.93 11.31 -13.82
CA SER A 338 -13.90 11.99 -14.68
C SER A 338 -13.89 11.41 -16.09
N ASP A 339 -15.01 11.48 -16.78
CA ASP A 339 -15.13 11.15 -18.20
C ASP A 339 -14.89 12.37 -19.11
N ASP A 340 -15.12 13.59 -18.63
CA ASP A 340 -14.93 14.81 -19.40
C ASP A 340 -14.41 15.98 -18.54
N PRO A 341 -13.14 16.40 -18.72
CA PRO A 341 -12.12 15.69 -19.50
C PRO A 341 -11.81 14.32 -18.89
N TYR A 342 -11.41 13.36 -19.72
CA TYR A 342 -11.00 12.05 -19.23
C TYR A 342 -9.82 12.22 -18.28
N THR A 343 -10.06 11.94 -17.01
CA THR A 343 -9.11 12.21 -15.92
C THR A 343 -8.81 10.95 -15.15
N ILE A 344 -7.53 10.65 -15.00
CA ILE A 344 -7.01 9.49 -14.26
C ILE A 344 -6.08 9.96 -13.14
N CYS A 345 -6.09 9.27 -12.01
CA CYS A 345 -5.08 9.46 -10.97
C CYS A 345 -4.37 8.16 -10.59
N ASP A 346 -3.10 8.30 -10.17
CA ASP A 346 -2.31 7.18 -9.65
C ASP A 346 -1.29 7.66 -8.60
N ILE A 347 -1.18 6.92 -7.49
CA ILE A 347 -0.27 7.27 -6.39
C ILE A 347 1.18 6.81 -6.59
N GLY A 348 1.54 6.29 -7.76
CA GLY A 348 2.94 5.98 -8.12
C GLY A 348 3.85 7.20 -7.87
N HIS A 349 4.95 6.99 -7.13
CA HIS A 349 5.78 8.08 -6.63
C HIS A 349 7.29 7.77 -6.61
N ASN A 350 7.68 6.60 -7.04
CA ASN A 350 9.07 6.19 -7.23
C ASN A 350 9.35 5.87 -8.71
N GLU A 351 10.61 5.83 -9.08
CA GLU A 351 11.02 5.58 -10.46
C GLU A 351 10.39 4.31 -11.05
N HIS A 352 10.43 3.21 -10.28
CA HIS A 352 9.88 1.93 -10.71
C HIS A 352 8.36 1.99 -10.99
N GLY A 353 7.57 2.67 -10.17
CA GLY A 353 6.12 2.83 -10.36
C GLY A 353 5.79 3.82 -11.50
N LEU A 354 6.45 4.98 -11.52
CA LEU A 354 6.20 6.03 -12.50
C LEU A 354 6.56 5.60 -13.93
N LYS A 355 7.56 4.74 -14.10
CA LYS A 355 7.93 4.16 -15.41
C LYS A 355 6.73 3.49 -16.09
N TYR A 356 5.94 2.69 -15.35
CA TYR A 356 4.75 2.05 -15.90
C TYR A 356 3.67 3.06 -16.24
N ASN A 357 3.41 4.02 -15.35
CA ASN A 357 2.36 5.01 -15.56
C ASN A 357 2.63 5.86 -16.80
N PHE A 358 3.85 6.38 -16.95
CA PHE A 358 4.19 7.22 -18.08
C PHE A 358 4.28 6.43 -19.39
N ALA A 359 4.80 5.20 -19.38
CA ALA A 359 4.77 4.33 -20.54
C ALA A 359 3.34 4.04 -21.02
N GLN A 360 2.40 3.80 -20.08
CA GLN A 360 0.99 3.62 -20.40
C GLN A 360 0.36 4.89 -21.01
N LEU A 361 0.68 6.08 -20.50
CA LEU A 361 0.21 7.35 -21.08
C LEU A 361 0.72 7.55 -22.52
N GLU A 362 2.01 7.32 -22.76
CA GLU A 362 2.60 7.41 -24.10
C GLU A 362 1.98 6.42 -25.07
N ARG A 363 1.72 5.19 -24.62
CA ARG A 363 1.03 4.19 -25.44
C ARG A 363 -0.39 4.60 -25.76
N LEU A 364 -1.18 5.09 -24.80
CA LEU A 364 -2.54 5.59 -25.05
C LEU A 364 -2.55 6.70 -26.11
N LYS A 365 -1.55 7.58 -26.10
CA LYS A 365 -1.36 8.60 -27.13
C LYS A 365 -0.99 8.00 -28.48
N ALA A 366 -0.04 7.08 -28.53
CA ALA A 366 0.40 6.40 -29.75
C ALA A 366 -0.73 5.59 -30.42
N GLU A 367 -1.60 4.95 -29.62
CA GLU A 367 -2.79 4.23 -30.09
C GLU A 367 -3.95 5.16 -30.49
N GLY A 368 -3.77 6.48 -30.35
CA GLY A 368 -4.80 7.47 -30.63
C GLY A 368 -5.98 7.44 -29.67
N LYS A 369 -5.85 6.83 -28.50
CA LYS A 369 -6.88 6.84 -27.44
C LYS A 369 -6.97 8.20 -26.75
N CYS A 370 -5.89 8.98 -26.75
CA CYS A 370 -5.91 10.40 -26.43
C CYS A 370 -5.09 11.18 -27.46
N THR A 371 -5.42 12.45 -27.67
CA THR A 371 -4.70 13.34 -28.58
C THR A 371 -3.67 14.18 -27.81
N ASP A 372 -4.01 14.59 -26.61
CA ASP A 372 -3.23 15.51 -25.78
C ASP A 372 -3.10 14.95 -24.36
N LEU A 373 -1.88 15.00 -23.84
CA LEU A 373 -1.59 14.65 -22.46
C LEU A 373 -1.42 15.91 -21.63
N ILE A 374 -2.17 16.00 -20.53
CA ILE A 374 -2.03 17.06 -19.53
C ILE A 374 -1.67 16.39 -18.22
N ILE A 375 -0.49 16.65 -17.69
CA ILE A 375 0.07 15.96 -16.52
C ILE A 375 0.14 16.93 -15.33
N VAL A 376 -0.68 16.68 -14.32
CA VAL A 376 -0.61 17.32 -13.00
C VAL A 376 0.32 16.47 -12.13
N TYR A 377 1.48 16.99 -11.79
CA TYR A 377 2.51 16.25 -11.08
C TYR A 377 3.02 17.01 -9.86
N GLY A 378 3.10 16.32 -8.73
CA GLY A 378 3.73 16.86 -7.53
C GLY A 378 4.41 15.76 -6.72
N SER A 379 5.49 16.12 -6.02
CA SER A 379 6.33 15.20 -5.28
C SER A 379 6.52 15.63 -3.82
N VAL A 380 7.15 14.77 -3.03
CA VAL A 380 7.60 15.10 -1.67
C VAL A 380 9.09 15.44 -1.67
N ALA A 381 9.53 16.25 -0.70
CA ALA A 381 10.87 16.82 -0.66
C ALA A 381 11.98 15.79 -0.38
N ASP A 382 11.61 14.66 0.20
CA ASP A 382 12.51 13.54 0.53
C ASP A 382 12.64 12.50 -0.62
N LYS A 383 12.06 12.76 -1.78
CA LYS A 383 12.24 11.95 -2.98
C LYS A 383 13.18 12.64 -3.97
N ASP A 384 14.00 11.84 -4.63
CA ASP A 384 14.84 12.32 -5.72
C ASP A 384 13.98 12.54 -6.98
N VAL A 385 13.57 13.80 -7.19
CA VAL A 385 12.77 14.18 -8.37
C VAL A 385 13.61 14.08 -9.65
N ASP A 386 14.91 14.33 -9.57
CA ASP A 386 15.77 14.34 -10.76
C ASP A 386 15.87 12.94 -11.40
N SER A 387 15.81 11.89 -10.58
CA SER A 387 15.79 10.50 -11.06
C SER A 387 14.57 10.14 -11.91
N VAL A 388 13.48 10.91 -11.84
CA VAL A 388 12.23 10.63 -12.57
C VAL A 388 11.96 11.58 -13.72
N LEU A 389 12.69 12.71 -13.85
CA LEU A 389 12.44 13.70 -14.90
C LEU A 389 12.56 13.12 -16.31
N HIS A 390 13.49 12.18 -16.50
CA HIS A 390 13.73 11.54 -17.80
C HIS A 390 12.58 10.60 -18.24
N LEU A 391 11.76 10.13 -17.28
CA LEU A 391 10.60 9.26 -17.52
C LEU A 391 9.37 10.04 -17.99
N LEU A 392 9.31 11.35 -17.70
CA LEU A 392 8.16 12.18 -18.04
C LEU A 392 7.96 12.21 -19.57
N PRO A 393 6.74 11.98 -20.11
CA PRO A 393 6.43 12.04 -21.54
C PRO A 393 6.93 13.33 -22.20
N ALA A 394 7.60 13.21 -23.34
CA ALA A 394 8.21 14.39 -24.00
C ALA A 394 7.16 15.37 -24.56
N GLU A 395 6.03 14.85 -25.01
CA GLU A 395 4.95 15.62 -25.64
C GLU A 395 3.73 15.69 -24.73
N ALA A 396 3.80 16.47 -23.66
CA ALA A 396 2.71 16.70 -22.74
C ALA A 396 2.69 18.17 -22.27
N THR A 397 1.53 18.62 -21.81
CA THR A 397 1.40 19.85 -21.02
C THR A 397 1.61 19.51 -19.55
N TYR A 398 2.52 20.19 -18.88
CA TYR A 398 2.84 19.98 -17.46
C TYR A 398 2.26 21.07 -16.59
N ILE A 399 1.68 20.64 -15.45
CA ILE A 399 1.27 21.54 -14.37
C ILE A 399 1.87 20.96 -13.09
N PHE A 400 3.03 21.47 -12.71
CA PHE A 400 3.65 21.08 -11.45
C PHE A 400 2.88 21.68 -10.29
N THR A 401 2.67 20.88 -9.22
CA THR A 401 1.87 21.31 -8.07
C THR A 401 2.48 20.81 -6.76
N GLN A 402 1.96 21.34 -5.66
CA GLN A 402 2.29 20.88 -4.31
C GLN A 402 1.03 20.60 -3.52
N ALA A 403 1.03 19.53 -2.77
CA ALA A 403 -0.03 19.21 -1.82
C ALA A 403 0.10 20.06 -0.54
N GLN A 404 -0.99 20.20 0.22
CA GLN A 404 -1.00 20.85 1.53
C GLN A 404 -0.38 19.95 2.61
N SER A 405 0.87 19.57 2.42
CA SER A 405 1.65 18.71 3.30
C SER A 405 2.99 19.36 3.62
N ARG A 406 3.46 19.20 4.87
CA ARG A 406 4.80 19.66 5.27
C ARG A 406 5.92 18.97 4.51
N ARG A 407 5.63 17.80 3.92
CA ARG A 407 6.58 17.04 3.10
C ARG A 407 6.54 17.40 1.63
N ALA A 408 5.59 18.21 1.18
CA ALA A 408 5.48 18.57 -0.23
C ALA A 408 6.72 19.32 -0.72
N LEU A 409 7.24 18.93 -1.86
CA LEU A 409 8.22 19.75 -2.60
C LEU A 409 7.48 20.91 -3.25
N ALA A 410 8.01 22.12 -3.11
CA ALA A 410 7.39 23.32 -3.70
C ALA A 410 7.24 23.16 -5.21
N ALA A 411 6.06 23.48 -5.74
CA ALA A 411 5.73 23.35 -7.16
C ALA A 411 6.72 24.08 -8.07
N GLU A 412 7.13 25.28 -7.66
CA GLU A 412 8.12 26.09 -8.36
C GLU A 412 9.49 25.39 -8.47
N LYS A 413 9.92 24.69 -7.40
CA LYS A 413 11.19 23.94 -7.41
C LYS A 413 11.14 22.75 -8.38
N ILE A 414 10.01 22.07 -8.48
CA ILE A 414 9.85 20.95 -9.46
C ILE A 414 9.89 21.55 -10.87
N HIS A 415 9.17 22.64 -11.08
CA HIS A 415 9.15 23.38 -12.35
C HIS A 415 10.56 23.77 -12.78
N ASP A 416 11.34 24.42 -11.92
CA ASP A 416 12.68 24.90 -12.25
C ASP A 416 13.64 23.75 -12.58
N ARG A 417 13.57 22.64 -11.83
CA ARG A 417 14.36 21.42 -12.14
C ARG A 417 13.99 20.85 -13.51
N TYR A 418 12.69 20.81 -13.82
CA TYR A 418 12.25 20.31 -15.13
C TYR A 418 12.66 21.26 -16.27
N MET A 419 12.59 22.57 -16.07
CA MET A 419 13.09 23.56 -17.05
C MET A 419 14.59 23.39 -17.32
N ALA A 420 15.38 23.19 -16.26
CA ALA A 420 16.82 22.91 -16.38
C ALA A 420 17.08 21.59 -17.14
N PHE A 421 16.30 20.53 -16.84
CA PHE A 421 16.34 19.27 -17.55
C PHE A 421 16.01 19.42 -19.05
N CYS A 422 14.97 20.17 -19.40
CA CYS A 422 14.59 20.46 -20.80
C CYS A 422 15.73 21.18 -21.53
N ALA A 423 16.33 22.19 -20.91
CA ALA A 423 17.45 22.93 -21.49
C ALA A 423 18.68 22.03 -21.78
N GLY A 424 18.95 21.06 -20.88
CA GLY A 424 20.05 20.09 -21.04
C GLY A 424 19.77 18.97 -22.03
N SER A 425 18.50 18.56 -22.20
CA SER A 425 18.10 17.42 -23.02
C SER A 425 17.54 17.80 -24.40
N GLY A 426 17.36 19.10 -24.68
CA GLY A 426 16.76 19.59 -25.92
C GLY A 426 15.24 19.37 -26.03
N ARG A 427 14.56 19.09 -24.93
CA ARG A 427 13.09 18.99 -24.87
C ARG A 427 12.45 20.37 -24.93
N SER A 428 11.27 20.50 -25.59
CA SER A 428 10.47 21.73 -25.52
C SER A 428 9.98 21.97 -24.12
N SER A 429 9.94 23.25 -23.73
CA SER A 429 9.41 23.74 -22.46
C SER A 429 8.22 24.69 -22.63
N ASP A 430 7.62 24.75 -23.84
CA ASP A 430 6.57 25.73 -24.16
C ASP A 430 5.27 25.53 -23.37
N ASN A 431 4.98 24.29 -22.96
CA ASN A 431 3.75 23.91 -22.26
C ASN A 431 4.01 23.51 -20.80
N VAL A 432 4.92 24.19 -20.12
CA VAL A 432 5.29 23.91 -18.74
C VAL A 432 4.76 25.01 -17.81
N HIS A 433 4.00 24.59 -16.81
CA HIS A 433 3.36 25.48 -15.84
C HIS A 433 3.56 24.97 -14.42
N TYR A 434 3.24 25.80 -13.44
CA TYR A 434 3.06 25.37 -12.06
C TYR A 434 1.84 26.06 -11.41
N ALA A 435 1.36 25.47 -10.31
CA ALA A 435 0.27 25.98 -9.48
C ALA A 435 0.54 25.65 -8.01
N GLY A 436 0.26 26.61 -7.14
CA GLY A 436 0.59 26.52 -5.71
C GLY A 436 -0.24 25.50 -4.91
N THR A 437 -1.36 25.03 -5.47
CA THR A 437 -2.23 24.02 -4.84
C THR A 437 -2.69 22.99 -5.86
N VAL A 438 -3.07 21.80 -5.37
CA VAL A 438 -3.61 20.73 -6.23
C VAL A 438 -4.93 21.16 -6.87
N ILE A 439 -5.80 21.85 -6.14
CA ILE A 439 -7.07 22.34 -6.68
C ILE A 439 -6.85 23.31 -7.85
N ASP A 440 -5.91 24.26 -7.71
CA ASP A 440 -5.61 25.22 -8.79
C ASP A 440 -5.01 24.50 -10.01
N ALA A 441 -4.16 23.48 -9.77
CA ALA A 441 -3.56 22.68 -10.84
C ALA A 441 -4.62 21.89 -11.62
N VAL A 442 -5.55 21.21 -10.92
CA VAL A 442 -6.66 20.48 -11.53
C VAL A 442 -7.60 21.42 -12.29
N MET A 443 -7.95 22.57 -11.70
CA MET A 443 -8.77 23.58 -12.39
C MET A 443 -8.07 24.12 -13.66
N LYS A 444 -6.76 24.31 -13.62
CA LYS A 444 -5.97 24.73 -14.79
C LYS A 444 -5.93 23.64 -15.85
N ALA A 445 -5.74 22.38 -15.46
CA ALA A 445 -5.77 21.23 -16.36
C ALA A 445 -7.11 21.13 -17.11
N ASN A 446 -8.22 21.27 -16.37
CA ASN A 446 -9.58 21.22 -16.94
C ASN A 446 -9.83 22.38 -17.92
N LYS A 447 -9.32 23.59 -17.62
CA LYS A 447 -9.41 24.76 -18.53
C LYS A 447 -8.61 24.53 -19.82
N ILE A 448 -7.42 23.94 -19.73
CA ILE A 448 -6.59 23.61 -20.89
C ILE A 448 -7.31 22.56 -21.74
N ALA A 449 -7.81 21.47 -21.13
CA ALA A 449 -8.57 20.42 -21.81
C ALA A 449 -9.81 20.99 -22.54
N ALA A 450 -10.57 21.86 -21.89
CA ALA A 450 -11.73 22.51 -22.49
C ALA A 450 -11.33 23.43 -23.67
N SER A 451 -10.19 24.13 -23.58
CA SER A 451 -9.69 24.97 -24.66
C SER A 451 -9.26 24.15 -25.88
N ILE A 452 -8.62 22.98 -25.67
CA ILE A 452 -8.24 22.04 -26.71
C ILE A 452 -9.52 21.55 -27.44
N LYS A 453 -10.52 21.05 -26.70
CA LYS A 453 -11.79 20.60 -27.26
C LYS A 453 -12.55 21.69 -28.00
N LYS A 454 -12.47 22.94 -27.55
CA LYS A 454 -13.08 24.07 -28.24
C LYS A 454 -12.38 24.36 -29.58
N ALA A 455 -11.07 24.20 -29.65
CA ALA A 455 -10.28 24.39 -30.88
C ALA A 455 -10.47 23.24 -31.87
N ASP A 456 -10.53 22.02 -31.37
CA ASP A 456 -10.79 20.79 -32.12
C ASP A 456 -11.82 19.89 -31.38
N PRO A 457 -13.08 19.86 -31.81
CA PRO A 457 -14.12 19.02 -31.21
C PRO A 457 -13.85 17.49 -31.28
N CYS A 458 -12.92 17.05 -32.13
CA CYS A 458 -12.48 15.65 -32.21
C CYS A 458 -11.34 15.35 -31.24
N ALA A 459 -10.76 16.35 -30.61
CA ALA A 459 -9.68 16.16 -29.64
C ALA A 459 -10.15 15.40 -28.41
N ARG A 460 -9.27 14.53 -27.90
CA ARG A 460 -9.47 13.70 -26.72
C ARG A 460 -8.35 13.94 -25.70
N PRO A 461 -8.38 15.10 -25.01
CA PRO A 461 -7.39 15.41 -23.99
C PRO A 461 -7.56 14.44 -22.80
N LEU A 462 -6.43 13.92 -22.28
CA LEU A 462 -6.34 13.10 -21.09
C LEU A 462 -5.60 13.88 -20.00
N VAL A 463 -6.21 14.00 -18.84
CA VAL A 463 -5.59 14.57 -17.64
C VAL A 463 -5.10 13.43 -16.75
N TYR A 464 -3.81 13.41 -16.45
CA TYR A 464 -3.22 12.50 -15.47
C TYR A 464 -2.81 13.29 -14.22
N ILE A 465 -3.14 12.75 -13.04
CA ILE A 465 -2.82 13.35 -11.73
C ILE A 465 -1.99 12.36 -10.93
N GLY A 466 -0.76 12.72 -10.54
CA GLY A 466 0.10 11.77 -9.84
C GLY A 466 1.38 12.33 -9.25
N GLY A 467 2.33 11.41 -8.96
CA GLY A 467 3.64 11.68 -8.39
C GLY A 467 3.70 11.64 -6.86
N SER A 468 2.56 11.67 -6.18
CA SER A 468 2.50 11.58 -4.72
C SER A 468 1.11 11.17 -4.24
N THR A 469 1.06 10.33 -3.19
CA THR A 469 -0.20 10.00 -2.51
C THR A 469 -0.96 11.24 -2.04
N TYR A 470 -0.26 12.30 -1.61
CA TYR A 470 -0.90 13.54 -1.14
C TYR A 470 -1.60 14.31 -2.27
N VAL A 471 -0.94 14.40 -3.43
CA VAL A 471 -1.52 15.05 -4.61
C VAL A 471 -2.78 14.31 -5.05
N VAL A 472 -2.72 12.98 -5.10
CA VAL A 472 -3.87 12.15 -5.45
C VAL A 472 -4.97 12.24 -4.39
N SER A 473 -4.62 12.23 -3.10
CA SER A 473 -5.61 12.40 -2.01
C SER A 473 -6.41 13.70 -2.14
N GLU A 474 -5.73 14.83 -2.39
CA GLU A 474 -6.41 16.11 -2.58
C GLU A 474 -7.24 16.13 -3.86
N ALA A 475 -6.76 15.54 -4.96
CA ALA A 475 -7.50 15.47 -6.22
C ALA A 475 -8.75 14.59 -6.14
N VAL A 476 -8.68 13.48 -5.40
CA VAL A 476 -9.81 12.54 -5.18
C VAL A 476 -10.88 13.16 -4.26
N ALA A 477 -10.50 14.13 -3.43
CA ALA A 477 -11.42 14.85 -2.53
C ALA A 477 -12.21 15.97 -3.21
N LEU A 478 -11.84 16.37 -4.45
CA LEU A 478 -12.54 17.41 -5.24
C LEU A 478 -13.83 16.86 -5.88
#